data_11120d6bd4c790010cc38268e6f9d14e
#
_entry.id   11120d6bd4c790010cc38268e6f9d14e
#
_cell.length_a   1.000
_cell.length_b   1.000
_cell.length_c   1.000
_cell.angle_alpha   90.00
_cell.angle_beta   90.00
_cell.angle_gamma   90.00
#
_symmetry.space_group_name_H-M   'P 1'
#
loop_
_entity.id
_entity.type
_entity.pdbx_description
1 polymer ?
#
loop_
_entity_poly.entity_id
_entity_poly.type
_entity_poly.pdbx_seq_one_letter_code
_entity_poly.pdbx_strand_id
1 'polypeptide(L)'
;KLLGSWTTQIGQQDQVVHMFMHENGYETYEKTYRHGRNDPGLSKVLQAMDKLLAKRYNHLCQEFGFWGDVKPRSGGNIYELRTYHLKPGSLLEWAQHWAKGINYRKDYNEPVCGLFTQIGELYTVHHIWSYKDLPTRSEARESAWGQPGWDECVMHTVPLIRHMDSDILTP
;
A
#
# COMPACT_ATOMS: atom_id res chain seq x y z
N LYS A 1 6.82 10.29 10.13
CA LYS A 1 6.77 9.09 10.99
C LYS A 1 6.85 7.84 10.12
N LEU A 2 7.76 6.90 10.42
CA LEU A 2 7.78 5.59 9.78
C LEU A 2 6.60 4.76 10.33
N LEU A 3 5.78 4.20 9.45
CA LEU A 3 4.65 3.32 9.79
C LEU A 3 4.99 1.86 9.59
N GLY A 4 5.82 1.54 8.60
CA GLY A 4 6.25 0.18 8.32
C GLY A 4 7.44 0.13 7.37
N SER A 5 8.18 -0.97 7.47
CA SER A 5 9.31 -1.30 6.61
C SER A 5 9.30 -2.80 6.40
N TRP A 6 9.38 -3.24 5.17
CA TRP A 6 9.24 -4.65 4.78
C TRP A 6 10.20 -5.02 3.65
N THR A 7 10.57 -6.29 3.63
CA THR A 7 11.25 -6.93 2.50
C THR A 7 10.28 -7.82 1.75
N THR A 8 10.41 -7.91 0.43
CA THR A 8 9.58 -8.80 -0.38
C THR A 8 10.03 -10.24 -0.26
N GLN A 9 9.11 -11.11 0.18
CA GLN A 9 9.31 -12.55 0.28
C GLN A 9 8.85 -13.29 -0.97
N ILE A 10 7.67 -12.93 -1.51
CA ILE A 10 7.09 -13.51 -2.71
C ILE A 10 6.64 -12.36 -3.61
N GLY A 11 6.94 -12.42 -4.89
CA GLY A 11 6.65 -11.40 -5.89
C GLY A 11 7.92 -10.77 -6.44
N GLN A 12 8.01 -9.45 -6.47
CA GLN A 12 9.20 -8.73 -6.93
C GLN A 12 10.28 -8.75 -5.85
N GLN A 13 11.15 -9.77 -5.88
CA GLN A 13 12.21 -9.97 -4.89
C GLN A 13 13.29 -8.88 -4.94
N ASP A 14 14.15 -8.84 -3.91
CA ASP A 14 15.21 -7.87 -3.74
C ASP A 14 14.71 -6.41 -3.61
N GLN A 15 13.47 -6.26 -3.12
CA GLN A 15 12.86 -4.96 -2.86
C GLN A 15 12.61 -4.76 -1.36
N VAL A 16 12.77 -3.51 -0.95
CA VAL A 16 12.38 -3.03 0.39
C VAL A 16 11.31 -1.95 0.21
N VAL A 17 10.21 -2.09 0.94
CA VAL A 17 9.10 -1.16 0.94
C VAL A 17 9.08 -0.41 2.27
N HIS A 18 9.08 0.92 2.21
CA HIS A 18 8.91 1.76 3.39
C HIS A 18 7.65 2.60 3.26
N MET A 19 6.88 2.68 4.33
CA MET A 19 5.71 3.55 4.41
C MET A 19 5.90 4.62 5.49
N PHE A 20 5.83 5.88 5.07
CA PHE A 20 5.92 7.04 5.95
C PHE A 20 4.60 7.82 5.96
N MET A 21 4.24 8.35 7.11
CA MET A 21 3.14 9.29 7.27
C MET A 21 3.67 10.70 7.58
N HIS A 22 3.08 11.69 6.94
CA HIS A 22 3.30 13.12 7.17
C HIS A 22 2.01 13.74 7.71
N GLU A 23 1.93 13.93 9.02
CA GLU A 23 0.70 14.29 9.74
C GLU A 23 0.02 15.58 9.22
N ASN A 24 0.80 16.56 8.78
CA ASN A 24 0.28 17.79 8.18
C ASN A 24 0.47 17.81 6.64
N GLY A 25 0.45 16.64 6.01
CA GLY A 25 0.54 16.50 4.57
C GLY A 25 1.82 17.08 3.97
N TYR A 26 1.66 17.82 2.87
CA TYR A 26 2.78 18.37 2.09
C TYR A 26 3.67 19.33 2.87
N GLU A 27 3.13 20.10 3.82
CA GLU A 27 3.92 21.04 4.63
C GLU A 27 5.00 20.29 5.45
N THR A 28 4.60 19.23 6.15
CA THR A 28 5.55 18.40 6.92
C THR A 28 6.52 17.64 6.01
N TYR A 29 6.02 17.15 4.86
CA TYR A 29 6.88 16.50 3.86
C TYR A 29 7.99 17.46 3.40
N GLU A 30 7.66 18.68 2.97
CA GLU A 30 8.64 19.66 2.50
C GLU A 30 9.65 20.06 3.57
N LYS A 31 9.19 20.30 4.79
CA LYS A 31 10.09 20.59 5.92
C LYS A 31 11.09 19.45 6.14
N THR A 32 10.62 18.22 6.17
CA THR A 32 11.46 17.03 6.35
C THR A 32 12.45 16.86 5.19
N TYR A 33 11.99 17.05 3.96
CA TYR A 33 12.83 16.94 2.77
C TYR A 33 13.93 18.01 2.73
N ARG A 34 13.59 19.28 3.04
CA ARG A 34 14.56 20.37 3.09
C ARG A 34 15.59 20.16 4.20
N HIS A 35 15.16 19.70 5.37
CA HIS A 35 16.06 19.38 6.47
C HIS A 35 17.03 18.26 6.07
N GLY A 36 16.52 17.17 5.52
CA GLY A 36 17.34 16.03 5.09
C GLY A 36 18.37 16.37 4.00
N ARG A 37 18.02 17.25 3.05
CA ARG A 37 18.98 17.70 2.02
C ARG A 37 20.17 18.48 2.59
N ASN A 38 19.98 19.13 3.72
CA ASN A 38 21.00 19.96 4.37
C ASN A 38 21.76 19.18 5.46
N ASP A 39 21.42 17.91 5.69
CA ASP A 39 22.09 17.05 6.66
C ASP A 39 23.27 16.29 5.99
N PRO A 40 24.52 16.60 6.37
CA PRO A 40 25.69 15.94 5.81
C PRO A 40 25.76 14.44 6.15
N GLY A 41 25.19 14.03 7.29
CA GLY A 41 25.12 12.62 7.71
C GLY A 41 24.20 11.82 6.80
N LEU A 42 22.99 12.35 6.59
CA LEU A 42 22.02 11.72 5.68
C LEU A 42 22.55 11.68 4.24
N SER A 43 23.21 12.74 3.78
CA SER A 43 23.81 12.78 2.44
C SER A 43 24.83 11.65 2.22
N LYS A 44 25.69 11.39 3.19
CA LYS A 44 26.64 10.27 3.14
C LYS A 44 25.96 8.91 3.07
N VAL A 45 24.91 8.72 3.88
CA VAL A 45 24.12 7.47 3.89
C VAL A 45 23.47 7.25 2.53
N LEU A 46 22.81 8.27 1.98
CA LEU A 46 22.15 8.19 0.67
C LEU A 46 23.15 7.88 -0.45
N GLN A 47 24.33 8.52 -0.46
CA GLN A 47 25.39 8.22 -1.44
C GLN A 47 25.91 6.78 -1.33
N ALA A 48 25.99 6.23 -0.11
CA ALA A 48 26.36 4.83 0.08
C ALA A 48 25.26 3.88 -0.42
N MET A 49 24.01 4.19 -0.14
CA MET A 49 22.84 3.42 -0.61
C MET A 49 22.74 3.43 -2.14
N ASP A 50 22.94 4.57 -2.79
CA ASP A 50 22.80 4.70 -4.25
C ASP A 50 23.73 3.75 -5.02
N LYS A 51 24.86 3.34 -4.43
CA LYS A 51 25.77 2.35 -5.01
C LYS A 51 25.25 0.91 -4.95
N LEU A 52 24.29 0.65 -4.07
CA LEU A 52 23.73 -0.67 -3.81
C LEU A 52 22.35 -0.86 -4.46
N LEU A 53 21.73 0.22 -4.91
CA LEU A 53 20.37 0.20 -5.45
C LEU A 53 20.37 0.19 -6.97
N ALA A 54 19.69 -0.78 -7.57
CA ALA A 54 19.42 -0.79 -9.00
C ALA A 54 18.32 0.23 -9.38
N LYS A 55 17.33 0.42 -8.50
CA LYS A 55 16.20 1.33 -8.70
C LYS A 55 15.66 1.82 -7.36
N ARG A 56 15.25 3.08 -7.33
CA ARG A 56 14.50 3.66 -6.19
C ARG A 56 13.43 4.59 -6.72
N TYR A 57 12.23 4.48 -6.18
CA TYR A 57 11.13 5.40 -6.47
C TYR A 57 10.31 5.62 -5.20
N ASN A 58 9.51 6.67 -5.19
CA ASN A 58 8.55 6.97 -4.13
C ASN A 58 7.28 7.54 -4.74
N HIS A 59 6.19 7.30 -4.04
CA HIS A 59 4.89 7.91 -4.34
C HIS A 59 4.44 8.73 -3.13
N LEU A 60 3.95 9.95 -3.37
CA LEU A 60 3.17 10.66 -2.38
C LEU A 60 1.71 10.30 -2.59
N CYS A 61 1.15 9.66 -1.59
CA CYS A 61 -0.19 9.09 -1.65
C CYS A 61 -1.13 9.79 -0.68
N GLN A 62 -2.41 9.75 -1.00
CA GLN A 62 -3.50 10.07 -0.09
C GLN A 62 -4.22 8.78 0.30
N GLU A 63 -4.66 8.72 1.55
CA GLU A 63 -5.43 7.61 2.08
C GLU A 63 -6.89 7.71 1.66
N PHE A 64 -7.52 6.55 1.38
CA PHE A 64 -8.96 6.49 1.22
C PHE A 64 -9.66 6.56 2.57
N GLY A 65 -10.50 7.58 2.78
CA GLY A 65 -11.17 7.81 4.06
C GLY A 65 -12.07 6.66 4.56
N PHE A 66 -12.52 5.79 3.66
CA PHE A 66 -13.35 4.63 4.02
C PHE A 66 -12.53 3.45 4.56
N TRP A 67 -11.20 3.49 4.46
CA TRP A 67 -10.35 2.39 4.94
C TRP A 67 -10.19 2.40 6.46
N GLY A 68 -10.15 3.58 7.06
CA GLY A 68 -9.89 3.81 8.48
C GLY A 68 -8.43 4.17 8.74
N ASP A 69 -8.12 4.59 9.96
CA ASP A 69 -6.80 5.06 10.35
C ASP A 69 -5.73 3.97 10.22
N VAL A 70 -4.62 4.31 9.59
CA VAL A 70 -3.44 3.45 9.52
C VAL A 70 -2.77 3.37 10.89
N LYS A 71 -2.72 2.17 11.46
CA LYS A 71 -2.08 1.93 12.75
C LYS A 71 -0.94 0.93 12.59
N PRO A 72 0.24 1.22 13.16
CA PRO A 72 1.31 0.23 13.23
C PRO A 72 0.81 -1.04 13.93
N ARG A 73 1.20 -2.19 13.42
CA ARG A 73 0.88 -3.50 14.00
C ARG A 73 2.15 -4.13 14.54
N SER A 74 2.04 -4.81 15.68
CA SER A 74 3.14 -5.57 16.27
C SER A 74 3.09 -7.03 15.80
N GLY A 75 4.25 -7.69 15.79
CA GLY A 75 4.37 -9.12 15.73
C GLY A 75 4.59 -9.72 14.35
N GLY A 76 4.66 -11.03 14.29
CA GLY A 76 5.09 -11.85 13.17
C GLY A 76 4.05 -12.06 12.07
N ASN A 77 3.30 -11.04 11.72
CA ASN A 77 2.38 -11.11 10.57
C ASN A 77 3.17 -11.04 9.26
N ILE A 78 2.61 -11.67 8.23
CA ILE A 78 2.95 -11.38 6.85
C ILE A 78 2.06 -10.25 6.34
N TYR A 79 2.54 -9.51 5.35
CA TYR A 79 1.79 -8.44 4.72
C TYR A 79 1.65 -8.72 3.24
N GLU A 80 0.55 -8.29 2.64
CA GLU A 80 0.35 -8.32 1.20
C GLU A 80 0.23 -6.88 0.69
N LEU A 81 1.15 -6.46 -0.15
CA LEU A 81 1.05 -5.23 -0.91
C LEU A 81 0.40 -5.56 -2.26
N ARG A 82 -0.76 -5.00 -2.50
CA ARG A 82 -1.40 -5.06 -3.81
C ARG A 82 -1.32 -3.71 -4.46
N THR A 83 -0.70 -3.67 -5.62
CA THR A 83 -0.59 -2.47 -6.44
C THR A 83 -1.48 -2.62 -7.66
N TYR A 84 -2.36 -1.64 -7.87
CA TYR A 84 -3.30 -1.60 -8.99
C TYR A 84 -2.99 -0.37 -9.85
N HIS A 85 -2.69 -0.60 -11.11
CA HIS A 85 -2.55 0.46 -12.11
C HIS A 85 -3.87 0.60 -12.85
N LEU A 86 -4.61 1.63 -12.51
CA LEU A 86 -5.94 1.86 -13.04
C LEU A 86 -5.90 2.54 -14.42
N LYS A 87 -6.98 2.43 -15.15
CA LYS A 87 -7.22 3.24 -16.35
C LYS A 87 -7.37 4.70 -15.95
N PRO A 88 -6.78 5.68 -16.69
CA PRO A 88 -7.00 7.09 -16.41
C PRO A 88 -8.47 7.43 -16.35
N GLY A 89 -8.86 8.21 -15.34
CA GLY A 89 -10.25 8.62 -15.11
C GLY A 89 -11.08 7.66 -14.25
N SER A 90 -10.61 6.42 -13.98
CA SER A 90 -11.42 5.41 -13.28
C SER A 90 -11.27 5.40 -11.75
N LEU A 91 -10.41 6.24 -11.17
CA LEU A 91 -10.13 6.22 -9.73
C LEU A 91 -11.38 6.46 -8.87
N LEU A 92 -12.25 7.39 -9.28
CA LEU A 92 -13.46 7.70 -8.51
C LEU A 92 -14.43 6.51 -8.49
N GLU A 93 -14.68 5.90 -9.65
CA GLU A 93 -15.50 4.70 -9.78
C GLU A 93 -14.92 3.54 -8.97
N TRP A 94 -13.62 3.30 -9.07
CA TRP A 94 -12.88 2.35 -8.24
C TRP A 94 -13.14 2.58 -6.75
N ALA A 95 -12.95 3.82 -6.28
CA ALA A 95 -13.11 4.18 -4.88
C ALA A 95 -14.55 3.96 -4.37
N GLN A 96 -15.56 4.28 -5.19
CA GLN A 96 -16.97 4.09 -4.85
C GLN A 96 -17.33 2.60 -4.64
N HIS A 97 -16.81 1.71 -5.48
CA HIS A 97 -17.03 0.27 -5.33
C HIS A 97 -16.24 -0.30 -4.15
N TRP A 98 -14.98 0.14 -3.94
CA TRP A 98 -14.20 -0.30 -2.80
C TRP A 98 -14.71 0.23 -1.46
N ALA A 99 -15.32 1.40 -1.41
CA ALA A 99 -15.97 1.91 -0.20
C ALA A 99 -17.08 0.96 0.32
N LYS A 100 -17.73 0.23 -0.59
CA LYS A 100 -18.65 -0.85 -0.24
C LYS A 100 -17.91 -2.17 0.00
N GLY A 101 -16.99 -2.52 -0.89
CA GLY A 101 -16.27 -3.80 -0.91
C GLY A 101 -15.41 -4.06 0.31
N ILE A 102 -14.82 -3.00 0.92
CA ILE A 102 -13.98 -3.15 2.10
C ILE A 102 -14.73 -3.78 3.29
N ASN A 103 -16.05 -3.62 3.36
CA ASN A 103 -16.85 -4.20 4.44
C ASN A 103 -16.91 -5.72 4.40
N TYR A 104 -16.72 -6.34 3.23
CA TYR A 104 -16.67 -7.78 3.04
C TYR A 104 -15.30 -8.40 3.40
N ARG A 105 -14.34 -7.56 3.81
CA ARG A 105 -12.94 -7.92 4.06
C ARG A 105 -12.49 -7.59 5.49
N LYS A 106 -13.42 -7.41 6.45
CA LYS A 106 -13.10 -6.98 7.81
C LYS A 106 -13.10 -8.10 8.86
N ASP A 107 -13.60 -9.26 8.53
CA ASP A 107 -13.81 -10.35 9.49
C ASP A 107 -12.53 -10.86 10.14
N TYR A 108 -11.41 -10.82 9.41
CA TYR A 108 -10.08 -11.26 9.88
C TYR A 108 -9.17 -10.11 10.32
N ASN A 109 -9.70 -8.89 10.48
CA ASN A 109 -8.90 -7.69 10.81
C ASN A 109 -7.70 -7.49 9.87
N GLU A 110 -7.84 -7.86 8.63
CA GLU A 110 -6.78 -7.89 7.61
C GLU A 110 -6.44 -6.52 6.97
N PRO A 111 -7.38 -5.55 6.83
CA PRO A 111 -7.07 -4.28 6.18
C PRO A 111 -6.09 -3.45 7.00
N VAL A 112 -5.01 -2.99 6.39
CA VAL A 112 -4.03 -2.08 7.00
C VAL A 112 -4.23 -0.67 6.46
N CYS A 113 -4.14 -0.48 5.14
CA CYS A 113 -4.39 0.80 4.49
C CYS A 113 -4.77 0.64 3.02
N GLY A 114 -5.47 1.63 2.49
CA GLY A 114 -5.70 1.83 1.07
C GLY A 114 -5.30 3.24 0.67
N LEU A 115 -4.39 3.35 -0.28
CA LEU A 115 -3.73 4.59 -0.69
C LEU A 115 -3.88 4.79 -2.19
N PHE A 116 -3.91 6.05 -2.64
CA PHE A 116 -3.83 6.37 -4.07
C PHE A 116 -2.83 7.49 -4.33
N THR A 117 -2.10 7.37 -5.42
CA THR A 117 -0.98 8.24 -5.74
C THR A 117 -1.46 9.63 -6.17
N GLN A 118 -0.90 10.66 -5.51
CA GLN A 118 -1.07 12.08 -5.87
C GLN A 118 0.11 12.60 -6.68
N ILE A 119 1.32 12.15 -6.35
CA ILE A 119 2.56 12.51 -7.04
C ILE A 119 3.38 11.22 -7.20
N GLY A 120 3.85 10.97 -8.42
CA GLY A 120 4.50 9.75 -8.85
C GLY A 120 3.73 9.13 -10.00
N GLU A 121 3.57 7.83 -10.03
CA GLU A 121 2.76 7.13 -11.03
C GLU A 121 1.27 7.30 -10.72
N LEU A 122 0.61 8.18 -11.47
CA LEU A 122 -0.80 8.51 -11.26
C LEU A 122 -1.72 7.33 -11.61
N TYR A 123 -2.93 7.34 -11.03
CA TYR A 123 -3.90 6.24 -11.12
C TYR A 123 -3.38 4.91 -10.57
N THR A 124 -2.36 4.98 -9.70
CA THR A 124 -1.89 3.82 -8.95
C THR A 124 -2.53 3.81 -7.58
N VAL A 125 -3.09 2.65 -7.21
CA VAL A 125 -3.69 2.38 -5.90
C VAL A 125 -2.86 1.31 -5.21
N HIS A 126 -2.58 1.51 -3.92
CA HIS A 126 -1.89 0.56 -3.07
C HIS A 126 -2.81 0.12 -1.95
N HIS A 127 -3.02 -1.18 -1.81
CA HIS A 127 -3.67 -1.78 -0.64
C HIS A 127 -2.65 -2.59 0.13
N ILE A 128 -2.55 -2.37 1.44
CA ILE A 128 -1.78 -3.21 2.34
C ILE A 128 -2.74 -4.00 3.22
N TRP A 129 -2.52 -5.30 3.24
CA TRP A 129 -3.24 -6.28 4.04
C TRP A 129 -2.28 -6.95 5.01
N SER A 130 -2.77 -7.42 6.14
CA SER A 130 -1.97 -8.12 7.15
C SER A 130 -2.64 -9.43 7.50
N TYR A 131 -1.88 -10.52 7.49
CA TYR A 131 -2.37 -11.85 7.84
C TYR A 131 -1.39 -12.51 8.82
N LYS A 132 -1.88 -13.45 9.61
CA LYS A 132 -1.01 -14.26 10.44
C LYS A 132 -0.02 -15.08 9.60
N ASP A 133 -0.51 -15.68 8.53
CA ASP A 133 0.22 -16.56 7.63
C ASP A 133 -0.51 -16.71 6.27
N LEU A 134 0.06 -17.46 5.33
CA LEU A 134 -0.57 -17.71 4.02
C LEU A 134 -1.86 -18.52 4.10
N PRO A 135 -2.00 -19.57 4.95
CA PRO A 135 -3.29 -20.23 5.16
C PRO A 135 -4.39 -19.26 5.60
N THR A 136 -4.15 -18.44 6.62
CA THR A 136 -5.12 -17.41 7.07
C THR A 136 -5.48 -16.44 5.96
N ARG A 137 -4.52 -16.04 5.10
CA ARG A 137 -4.79 -15.24 3.91
C ARG A 137 -5.75 -15.94 2.95
N SER A 138 -5.57 -17.25 2.71
CA SER A 138 -6.45 -18.03 1.84
C SER A 138 -7.87 -18.07 2.39
N GLU A 139 -8.01 -18.42 3.66
CA GLU A 139 -9.30 -18.46 4.37
C GLU A 139 -10.03 -17.12 4.31
N ALA A 140 -9.33 -16.02 4.59
CA ALA A 140 -9.90 -14.68 4.53
C ALA A 140 -10.42 -14.30 3.13
N ARG A 141 -9.68 -14.72 2.08
CA ARG A 141 -10.08 -14.48 0.68
C ARG A 141 -11.27 -15.34 0.27
N GLU A 142 -11.29 -16.61 0.69
CA GLU A 142 -12.40 -17.51 0.45
C GLU A 142 -13.68 -17.06 1.17
N SER A 143 -13.55 -16.63 2.43
CA SER A 143 -14.66 -16.06 3.20
C SER A 143 -15.30 -14.87 2.49
N ALA A 144 -14.50 -13.99 1.90
CA ALA A 144 -15.02 -12.84 1.15
C ALA A 144 -15.90 -13.26 -0.04
N TRP A 145 -15.54 -14.34 -0.74
CA TRP A 145 -16.35 -14.86 -1.86
C TRP A 145 -17.71 -15.41 -1.41
N GLY A 146 -17.84 -15.80 -0.15
CA GLY A 146 -19.12 -16.18 0.46
C GLY A 146 -20.03 -15.00 0.83
N GLN A 147 -19.52 -13.77 0.80
CA GLN A 147 -20.28 -12.57 1.19
C GLN A 147 -21.10 -12.03 0.02
N PRO A 148 -22.41 -11.80 0.19
CA PRO A 148 -23.24 -11.19 -0.84
C PRO A 148 -22.74 -9.79 -1.22
N GLY A 149 -22.44 -9.55 -2.50
CA GLY A 149 -21.99 -8.27 -3.04
C GLY A 149 -20.46 -8.13 -3.18
N TRP A 150 -19.67 -9.10 -2.73
CA TRP A 150 -18.23 -9.13 -3.02
C TRP A 150 -17.96 -9.37 -4.51
N ASP A 151 -18.69 -10.31 -5.12
CA ASP A 151 -18.66 -10.59 -6.54
C ASP A 151 -18.99 -9.35 -7.39
N GLU A 152 -20.01 -8.58 -6.98
CA GLU A 152 -20.36 -7.30 -7.61
C GLU A 152 -19.21 -6.30 -7.53
N CYS A 153 -18.57 -6.15 -6.35
CA CYS A 153 -17.40 -5.28 -6.20
C CYS A 153 -16.28 -5.68 -7.16
N VAL A 154 -15.96 -6.97 -7.24
CA VAL A 154 -14.92 -7.49 -8.15
C VAL A 154 -15.29 -7.25 -9.61
N MET A 155 -16.54 -7.53 -9.99
CA MET A 155 -17.03 -7.36 -11.36
C MET A 155 -16.93 -5.92 -11.84
N HIS A 156 -17.15 -4.94 -10.97
CA HIS A 156 -17.05 -3.52 -11.32
C HIS A 156 -15.61 -2.97 -11.24
N THR A 157 -14.78 -3.50 -10.36
CA THR A 157 -13.42 -2.94 -10.16
C THR A 157 -12.37 -3.55 -11.09
N VAL A 158 -12.43 -4.85 -11.37
CA VAL A 158 -11.44 -5.53 -12.23
C VAL A 158 -11.35 -4.93 -13.64
N PRO A 159 -12.45 -4.58 -14.34
CA PRO A 159 -12.38 -3.95 -15.65
C PRO A 159 -11.70 -2.57 -15.67
N LEU A 160 -11.55 -1.92 -14.52
CA LEU A 160 -10.90 -0.61 -14.38
C LEU A 160 -9.37 -0.72 -14.30
N ILE A 161 -8.84 -1.93 -14.12
CA ILE A 161 -7.41 -2.21 -13.94
C ILE A 161 -6.76 -2.41 -15.32
N ARG A 162 -5.56 -1.85 -15.50
CA ARG A 162 -4.65 -2.18 -16.61
C ARG A 162 -3.70 -3.28 -16.25
N HIS A 163 -3.13 -3.20 -15.05
CA HIS A 163 -2.16 -4.11 -14.51
C HIS A 163 -2.27 -4.15 -12.98
N MET A 164 -1.95 -5.26 -12.37
CA MET A 164 -1.89 -5.36 -10.91
C MET A 164 -0.82 -6.34 -10.47
N ASP A 165 -0.19 -6.03 -9.35
CA ASP A 165 0.79 -6.86 -8.66
C ASP A 165 0.29 -7.23 -7.26
N SER A 166 0.83 -8.31 -6.74
CA SER A 166 0.59 -8.78 -5.37
C SER A 166 1.88 -9.36 -4.82
N ASP A 167 2.46 -8.66 -3.87
CA ASP A 167 3.71 -9.04 -3.22
C ASP A 167 3.46 -9.41 -1.76
N ILE A 168 4.04 -10.53 -1.32
CA ILE A 168 4.06 -10.91 0.10
C ILE A 168 5.32 -10.33 0.73
N LEU A 169 5.11 -9.59 1.79
CA LEU A 169 6.12 -8.82 2.48
C LEU A 169 6.32 -9.35 3.91
N THR A 170 7.55 -9.26 4.40
CA THR A 170 7.92 -9.54 5.80
C THR A 170 8.56 -8.31 6.43
N PRO A 171 8.22 -7.96 7.69
CA PRO A 171 8.86 -6.87 8.43
C PRO A 171 10.36 -7.01 8.58
#